data_d1f13b15190d9c5c6adf92bdea8285b3
#
_entry.id   d1f13b15190d9c5c6adf92bdea8285b3
#
_cell.length_a   1.000
_cell.length_b   1.000
_cell.length_c   1.000
_cell.angle_alpha   90.00
_cell.angle_beta   90.00
_cell.angle_gamma   90.00
#
_symmetry.space_group_name_H-M   'P 1'
#
loop_
_entity.id
_entity.type
_entity.pdbx_description
1 polymer ?
#
loop_
_entity_poly.entity_id
_entity_poly.type
_entity_poly.pdbx_seq_one_letter_code
_entity_poly.pdbx_strand_id
1 'polypeptide(L)'
;MRDHSIEARLLCIAGIAGHAYWVLRDERGSILAELHGLATDRHTGTPIPIGTDARRHALRVWHYPHDADYAQAIGAQPDRTSYLRDGQPARTAASGDKHDILARWHAALCAMPELNAQDLDYPNYGFKLLGATINSNSGPASLS
;
A
#
# COMPACT_ATOMS: atom_id res chain seq x y z
N MET A 1 9.96 -7.53 -24.05
CA MET A 1 8.60 -7.51 -23.51
C MET A 1 8.62 -6.87 -22.13
N ARG A 2 7.72 -5.93 -21.91
CA ARG A 2 7.65 -5.26 -20.61
C ARG A 2 6.86 -6.10 -19.64
N ASP A 3 7.27 -6.05 -18.39
CA ASP A 3 6.64 -6.82 -17.34
C ASP A 3 5.66 -5.97 -16.53
N HIS A 4 4.72 -6.62 -15.88
CA HIS A 4 4.01 -6.03 -14.76
C HIS A 4 4.98 -5.89 -13.59
N SER A 5 4.72 -4.98 -12.71
CA SER A 5 5.63 -4.75 -11.56
C SER A 5 4.88 -4.32 -10.32
N ILE A 6 5.48 -4.60 -9.18
CA ILE A 6 5.10 -4.05 -7.88
C ILE A 6 6.25 -3.15 -7.45
N GLU A 7 5.94 -1.89 -7.20
CA GLU A 7 6.91 -0.88 -6.83
C GLU A 7 6.67 -0.45 -5.39
N ALA A 8 7.74 -0.41 -4.59
CA ALA A 8 7.69 0.15 -3.25
C ALA A 8 8.05 1.63 -3.32
N ARG A 9 7.26 2.48 -2.66
CA ARG A 9 7.47 3.93 -2.64
C ARG A 9 7.40 4.47 -1.23
N LEU A 10 7.98 5.65 -1.06
CA LEU A 10 8.02 6.35 0.20
C LEU A 10 7.51 7.76 0.02
N LEU A 11 6.46 8.12 0.76
CA LEU A 11 6.00 9.48 0.87
C LEU A 11 6.58 10.09 2.14
N CYS A 12 7.47 11.07 1.99
CA CYS A 12 8.04 11.78 3.13
C CYS A 12 7.08 12.88 3.58
N ILE A 13 6.79 12.90 4.88
CA ILE A 13 5.89 13.87 5.48
C ILE A 13 6.71 14.77 6.39
N ALA A 14 6.80 16.05 6.04
CA ALA A 14 7.51 17.08 6.82
C ALA A 14 9.00 16.73 7.07
N GLY A 15 9.59 15.85 6.29
CA GLY A 15 10.99 15.46 6.43
C GLY A 15 11.33 14.62 7.66
N ILE A 16 10.36 14.32 8.50
CA ILE A 16 10.59 13.59 9.76
C ILE A 16 9.96 12.21 9.76
N ALA A 17 8.87 12.04 9.04
CA ALA A 17 8.16 10.77 8.98
C ALA A 17 7.90 10.43 7.53
N GLY A 18 7.76 9.14 7.26
CA GLY A 18 7.46 8.67 5.92
C GLY A 18 6.34 7.66 5.94
N HIS A 19 5.71 7.52 4.80
CA HIS A 19 4.65 6.56 4.58
C HIS A 19 5.06 5.64 3.44
N ALA A 20 5.23 4.36 3.74
CA ALA A 20 5.57 3.35 2.73
C ALA A 20 4.31 2.77 2.12
N TYR A 21 4.31 2.61 0.82
CA TYR A 21 3.19 2.00 0.12
C TYR A 21 3.68 1.29 -1.15
N TRP A 22 2.78 0.52 -1.76
CA TRP A 22 3.09 -0.25 -2.94
C TRP A 22 2.19 0.16 -4.10
N VAL A 23 2.76 0.09 -5.30
CA VAL A 23 2.07 0.44 -6.54
C VAL A 23 2.14 -0.74 -7.48
N LEU A 24 0.99 -1.15 -7.99
CA LEU A 24 0.91 -2.15 -9.05
C LEU A 24 0.88 -1.45 -10.39
N ARG A 25 1.80 -1.81 -11.29
CA ARG A 25 1.88 -1.25 -12.64
C ARG A 25 1.75 -2.35 -13.69
N ASP A 26 1.14 -1.98 -14.81
CA ASP A 26 1.07 -2.87 -15.97
C ASP A 26 2.36 -2.79 -16.81
N GLU A 27 2.37 -3.50 -17.94
CA GLU A 27 3.52 -3.57 -18.84
C GLU A 27 3.86 -2.23 -19.49
N ARG A 28 2.95 -1.28 -19.47
CA ARG A 28 3.16 0.08 -19.99
C ARG A 28 3.64 1.04 -18.91
N GLY A 29 3.76 0.55 -17.67
CA GLY A 29 4.07 1.40 -16.54
C GLY A 29 2.87 2.16 -15.99
N SER A 30 1.67 1.92 -16.51
CA SER A 30 0.45 2.55 -16.01
C SER A 30 0.08 2.00 -14.64
N ILE A 31 -0.44 2.85 -13.78
CA ILE A 31 -0.81 2.47 -12.43
C ILE A 31 -2.14 1.72 -12.46
N LEU A 32 -2.13 0.50 -11.98
CA LEU A 32 -3.36 -0.29 -11.81
C LEU A 32 -3.96 -0.07 -10.43
N ALA A 33 -3.14 -0.01 -9.39
CA ALA A 33 -3.61 0.11 -8.01
C ALA A 33 -2.52 0.57 -7.06
N GLU A 34 -2.94 1.06 -5.90
CA GLU A 34 -2.06 1.35 -4.76
C GLU A 34 -2.52 0.56 -3.54
N LEU A 35 -1.57 0.16 -2.70
CA LEU A 35 -1.84 -0.57 -1.46
C LEU A 35 -1.08 0.13 -0.33
N HIS A 36 -1.81 0.54 0.70
CA HIS A 36 -1.29 1.37 1.79
C HIS A 36 -1.62 0.78 3.15
N GLY A 37 -0.67 0.90 4.09
CA GLY A 37 -0.98 0.78 5.50
C GLY A 37 -1.14 2.17 6.08
N LEU A 38 -2.32 2.56 6.48
CA LEU A 38 -2.63 3.92 6.91
C LEU A 38 -3.15 3.97 8.33
N ALA A 39 -2.77 5.04 9.04
CA ALA A 39 -3.44 5.39 10.29
C ALA A 39 -4.91 5.67 9.98
N THR A 40 -5.78 5.06 10.75
CA THR A 40 -7.22 5.16 10.51
C THR A 40 -7.93 5.45 11.82
N ASP A 41 -8.79 6.45 11.81
CA ASP A 41 -9.57 6.83 12.99
C ASP A 41 -10.59 5.73 13.29
N ARG A 42 -10.54 5.17 14.50
CA ARG A 42 -11.43 4.08 14.90
C ARG A 42 -12.89 4.51 15.00
N HIS A 43 -13.14 5.80 15.27
CA HIS A 43 -14.50 6.31 15.37
C HIS A 43 -15.13 6.57 14.01
N THR A 44 -14.37 7.15 13.08
CA THR A 44 -14.90 7.54 11.77
C THR A 44 -14.62 6.52 10.68
N GLY A 45 -13.63 5.65 10.88
CA GLY A 45 -13.21 4.70 9.86
C GLY A 45 -12.47 5.34 8.69
N THR A 46 -12.01 6.58 8.84
CA THR A 46 -11.34 7.31 7.75
C THR A 46 -9.84 7.34 7.96
N PRO A 47 -9.06 7.24 6.86
CA PRO A 47 -7.62 7.40 6.97
C PRO A 47 -7.24 8.83 7.32
N ILE A 48 -6.14 8.96 8.06
CA ILE A 48 -5.60 10.26 8.46
C ILE A 48 -4.13 10.33 8.05
N PRO A 49 -3.60 11.55 7.80
CA PRO A 49 -2.23 11.68 7.28
C PRO A 49 -1.16 11.14 8.23
N ILE A 50 -1.29 11.41 9.52
CA ILE A 50 -0.33 10.95 10.53
C ILE A 50 -1.09 10.48 11.76
N GLY A 51 -0.83 9.24 12.18
CA GLY A 51 -1.39 8.72 13.41
C GLY A 51 -0.60 9.23 14.61
N THR A 52 -1.29 9.86 15.57
CA THR A 52 -0.66 10.41 16.77
C THR A 52 -1.22 9.86 18.06
N ASP A 53 -2.36 9.17 18.01
CA ASP A 53 -3.03 8.64 19.19
C ASP A 53 -3.34 7.16 18.98
N ALA A 54 -2.60 6.28 19.65
CA ALA A 54 -2.73 4.84 19.50
C ALA A 54 -4.13 4.33 19.90
N ARG A 55 -4.80 5.01 20.82
CA ARG A 55 -6.15 4.61 21.24
C ARG A 55 -7.19 4.87 20.15
N ARG A 56 -7.00 5.95 19.42
CA ARG A 56 -7.96 6.41 18.41
C ARG A 56 -7.57 5.95 17.01
N HIS A 57 -6.28 5.78 16.74
CA HIS A 57 -5.75 5.52 15.40
C HIS A 57 -5.23 4.09 15.32
N ALA A 58 -5.82 3.34 14.41
CA ALA A 58 -5.41 1.97 14.12
C ALA A 58 -4.66 1.91 12.81
N LEU A 59 -3.81 0.89 12.66
CA LEU A 59 -3.22 0.56 11.38
C LEU A 59 -4.23 -0.24 10.56
N ARG A 60 -4.58 0.27 9.40
CA ARG A 60 -5.47 -0.43 8.46
C ARG A 60 -4.83 -0.45 7.09
N VAL A 61 -5.07 -1.51 6.36
CA VAL A 61 -4.62 -1.63 4.97
C VAL A 61 -5.73 -1.13 4.05
N TRP A 62 -5.35 -0.27 3.12
CA TRP A 62 -6.26 0.33 2.15
C TRP A 62 -5.80 -0.01 0.74
N HIS A 63 -6.75 -0.40 -0.09
CA HIS A 63 -6.52 -0.73 -1.49
C HIS A 63 -7.26 0.25 -2.38
N TYR A 64 -6.53 0.87 -3.30
CA TYR A 64 -7.09 1.84 -4.25
C TYR A 64 -6.86 1.35 -5.67
N PRO A 65 -7.83 0.65 -6.28
CA PRO A 65 -7.71 0.18 -7.67
C PRO A 65 -8.02 1.33 -8.62
N HIS A 66 -6.99 1.91 -9.22
CA HIS A 66 -7.14 3.09 -10.10
C HIS A 66 -7.73 2.75 -11.44
N ASP A 67 -7.28 1.65 -12.05
CA ASP A 67 -7.67 1.27 -13.39
C ASP A 67 -9.07 0.65 -13.40
N ALA A 68 -9.94 1.14 -14.28
CA ALA A 68 -11.32 0.69 -14.32
C ALA A 68 -11.44 -0.79 -14.71
N ASP A 69 -10.65 -1.24 -15.68
CA ASP A 69 -10.69 -2.64 -16.12
C ASP A 69 -10.14 -3.57 -15.06
N TYR A 70 -9.06 -3.17 -14.40
CA TYR A 70 -8.51 -3.92 -13.28
C TYR A 70 -9.52 -4.00 -12.14
N ALA A 71 -10.13 -2.87 -11.76
CA ALA A 71 -11.13 -2.83 -10.70
C ALA A 71 -12.30 -3.76 -11.00
N GLN A 72 -12.80 -3.71 -12.23
CA GLN A 72 -13.89 -4.59 -12.65
C GLN A 72 -13.50 -6.06 -12.55
N ALA A 73 -12.29 -6.39 -12.96
CA ALA A 73 -11.81 -7.78 -12.94
C ALA A 73 -11.75 -8.35 -11.52
N ILE A 74 -11.53 -7.51 -10.50
CA ILE A 74 -11.50 -7.96 -9.10
C ILE A 74 -12.81 -7.70 -8.35
N GLY A 75 -13.85 -7.25 -9.05
CA GLY A 75 -15.15 -6.97 -8.43
C GLY A 75 -15.17 -5.74 -7.53
N ALA A 76 -14.32 -4.77 -7.80
CA ALA A 76 -14.22 -3.54 -7.02
C ALA A 76 -14.63 -2.32 -7.83
N GLN A 77 -14.87 -1.21 -7.14
CA GLN A 77 -15.11 0.07 -7.78
C GLN A 77 -13.76 0.80 -7.95
N PRO A 78 -13.54 1.47 -9.08
CA PRO A 78 -12.33 2.27 -9.24
C PRO A 78 -12.24 3.38 -8.18
N ASP A 79 -11.04 3.57 -7.66
CA ASP A 79 -10.76 4.60 -6.68
C ASP A 79 -9.42 5.24 -7.03
N ARG A 80 -9.46 6.49 -7.47
CA ARG A 80 -8.27 7.20 -7.93
C ARG A 80 -7.52 7.94 -6.83
N THR A 81 -7.81 7.64 -5.58
CA THR A 81 -7.00 8.14 -4.46
C THR A 81 -5.56 7.73 -4.68
N SER A 82 -4.66 8.69 -4.67
CA SER A 82 -3.26 8.43 -4.95
C SER A 82 -2.36 9.26 -4.05
N TYR A 83 -1.30 8.60 -3.58
CA TYR A 83 -0.25 9.24 -2.79
C TYR A 83 1.02 9.42 -3.62
N LEU A 84 0.95 9.13 -4.93
CA LEU A 84 2.07 9.29 -5.84
C LEU A 84 2.43 10.75 -6.02
N ARG A 85 3.72 11.05 -5.88
CA ARG A 85 4.28 12.39 -6.09
C ARG A 85 5.64 12.24 -6.77
N ASP A 86 6.01 13.22 -7.56
CA ASP A 86 7.33 13.25 -8.19
C ASP A 86 8.42 13.33 -7.11
N GLY A 87 9.53 12.69 -7.39
CA GLY A 87 10.70 12.74 -6.50
C GLY A 87 10.67 11.81 -5.32
N GLN A 88 9.62 11.03 -5.16
CA GLN A 88 9.58 10.03 -4.08
C GLN A 88 10.62 8.93 -4.32
N PRO A 89 11.33 8.50 -3.28
CA PRO A 89 12.11 7.28 -3.37
C PRO A 89 11.24 6.11 -3.81
N ALA A 90 11.72 5.33 -4.77
CA ALA A 90 10.97 4.23 -5.33
C ALA A 90 11.92 3.09 -5.69
N ARG A 91 11.45 1.86 -5.53
CA ARG A 91 12.19 0.67 -5.88
C ARG A 91 11.25 -0.41 -6.38
N THR A 92 11.63 -1.07 -7.46
CA THR A 92 10.89 -2.23 -7.94
C THR A 92 11.07 -3.37 -6.94
N ALA A 93 9.98 -3.80 -6.36
CA ALA A 93 9.97 -4.92 -5.40
C ALA A 93 9.84 -6.26 -6.12
N ALA A 94 9.06 -6.31 -7.20
CA ALA A 94 8.88 -7.51 -8.00
C ALA A 94 8.53 -7.10 -9.43
N SER A 95 8.98 -7.89 -10.40
CA SER A 95 8.58 -7.73 -11.78
C SER A 95 8.50 -9.10 -12.43
N GLY A 96 7.65 -9.23 -13.43
CA GLY A 96 7.45 -10.48 -14.12
C GLY A 96 6.20 -10.45 -14.98
N ASP A 97 5.76 -11.60 -15.44
CA ASP A 97 4.58 -11.64 -16.27
C ASP A 97 3.32 -11.26 -15.47
N LYS A 98 2.30 -10.88 -16.21
CA LYS A 98 1.04 -10.41 -15.65
C LYS A 98 0.46 -11.38 -14.64
N HIS A 99 0.44 -12.68 -14.98
CA HIS A 99 -0.17 -13.69 -14.12
C HIS A 99 0.54 -13.78 -12.78
N ASP A 100 1.87 -13.85 -12.78
CA ASP A 100 2.65 -13.98 -11.56
C ASP A 100 2.53 -12.74 -10.68
N ILE A 101 2.63 -11.55 -11.27
CA ILE A 101 2.57 -10.31 -10.50
C ILE A 101 1.18 -10.08 -9.92
N LEU A 102 0.13 -10.32 -10.69
CA LEU A 102 -1.23 -10.21 -10.17
C LEU A 102 -1.52 -11.24 -9.08
N ALA A 103 -0.97 -12.46 -9.20
CA ALA A 103 -1.14 -13.46 -8.16
C ALA A 103 -0.52 -13.01 -6.83
N ARG A 104 0.68 -12.42 -6.88
CA ARG A 104 1.35 -11.88 -5.69
C ARG A 104 0.56 -10.72 -5.08
N TRP A 105 0.08 -9.82 -5.92
CA TRP A 105 -0.73 -8.69 -5.47
C TRP A 105 -2.03 -9.16 -4.81
N HIS A 106 -2.72 -10.11 -5.44
CA HIS A 106 -3.96 -10.65 -4.89
C HIS A 106 -3.76 -11.42 -3.60
N ALA A 107 -2.63 -12.08 -3.43
CA ALA A 107 -2.30 -12.73 -2.17
C ALA A 107 -2.23 -11.70 -1.03
N ALA A 108 -1.65 -10.54 -1.28
CA ALA A 108 -1.63 -9.44 -0.31
C ALA A 108 -3.04 -8.92 -0.02
N LEU A 109 -3.86 -8.76 -1.05
CA LEU A 109 -5.26 -8.33 -0.87
C LEU A 109 -6.06 -9.32 -0.02
N CYS A 110 -5.83 -10.60 -0.21
CA CYS A 110 -6.52 -11.64 0.56
C CYS A 110 -6.15 -11.60 2.05
N ALA A 111 -4.96 -11.10 2.38
CA ALA A 111 -4.50 -10.97 3.76
C ALA A 111 -5.06 -9.72 4.45
N MET A 112 -5.58 -8.74 3.72
CA MET A 112 -6.05 -7.47 4.28
C MET A 112 -7.12 -7.63 5.38
N PRO A 113 -8.20 -8.40 5.16
CA PRO A 113 -9.25 -8.50 6.18
C PRO A 113 -8.71 -9.04 7.50
N GLU A 114 -7.84 -10.03 7.45
CA GLU A 114 -7.24 -10.61 8.64
C GLU A 114 -6.34 -9.61 9.35
N LEU A 115 -5.50 -8.90 8.60
CA LEU A 115 -4.64 -7.88 9.17
C LEU A 115 -5.45 -6.76 9.81
N ASN A 116 -6.49 -6.29 9.13
CA ASN A 116 -7.37 -5.25 9.66
C ASN A 116 -8.13 -5.72 10.90
N ALA A 117 -8.51 -6.99 10.95
CA ALA A 117 -9.23 -7.57 12.08
C ALA A 117 -8.37 -7.65 13.35
N GLN A 118 -7.06 -7.64 13.24
CA GLN A 118 -6.16 -7.60 14.39
C GLN A 118 -6.24 -6.29 15.15
N ASP A 119 -6.81 -5.23 14.55
CA ASP A 119 -7.00 -3.92 15.17
C ASP A 119 -5.71 -3.37 15.79
N LEU A 120 -4.63 -3.45 15.03
CA LEU A 120 -3.32 -3.00 15.48
C LEU A 120 -3.30 -1.50 15.69
N ASP A 121 -2.66 -1.07 16.76
CA ASP A 121 -2.45 0.36 17.01
C ASP A 121 -1.48 0.92 15.97
N TYR A 122 -1.77 2.12 15.48
CA TYR A 122 -0.83 2.80 14.62
C TYR A 122 0.37 3.27 15.45
N PRO A 123 1.61 2.96 15.03
CA PRO A 123 2.79 3.32 15.81
C PRO A 123 2.95 4.84 15.94
N ASN A 124 3.28 5.30 17.14
CA ASN A 124 3.45 6.74 17.39
C ASN A 124 4.56 7.38 16.56
N TYR A 125 5.61 6.62 16.25
CA TYR A 125 6.65 7.09 15.33
C TYR A 125 6.36 6.64 13.91
N GLY A 126 5.12 6.29 13.65
CA GLY A 126 4.57 6.08 12.34
C GLY A 126 5.45 5.25 11.44
N PHE A 127 5.89 5.88 10.39
CA PHE A 127 6.65 5.21 9.36
C PHE A 127 7.90 4.51 9.86
N LYS A 128 8.57 5.04 10.88
CA LYS A 128 9.85 4.46 11.32
C LYS A 128 9.68 3.00 11.74
N LEU A 129 8.62 2.69 12.48
CA LEU A 129 8.34 1.31 12.87
C LEU A 129 7.86 0.50 11.67
N LEU A 130 6.99 1.05 10.85
CA LEU A 130 6.60 0.41 9.61
C LEU A 130 7.79 0.18 8.70
N GLY A 131 8.69 1.17 8.59
CA GLY A 131 9.90 1.05 7.82
C GLY A 131 10.82 -0.03 8.34
N ALA A 132 10.85 -0.25 9.65
CA ALA A 132 11.68 -1.29 10.26
C ALA A 132 11.06 -2.67 10.18
N THR A 133 9.74 -2.77 10.37
CA THR A 133 9.01 -4.06 10.42
C THR A 133 8.40 -4.47 9.10
N ILE A 134 7.85 -3.51 8.36
CA ILE A 134 7.17 -3.75 7.10
C ILE A 134 7.95 -3.10 5.97
N ASN A 135 9.18 -2.73 6.23
CA ASN A 135 10.01 -1.94 5.35
C ASN A 135 10.18 -2.55 3.98
N SER A 136 11.04 -1.93 3.19
CA SER A 136 11.32 -2.38 1.85
C SER A 136 11.81 -3.83 1.79
N ASN A 137 12.28 -4.39 2.89
CA ASN A 137 12.71 -5.78 2.93
C ASN A 137 11.59 -6.72 3.35
N SER A 138 10.86 -6.39 4.41
CA SER A 138 9.82 -7.29 4.92
C SER A 138 8.48 -7.07 4.24
N GLY A 139 8.08 -5.83 3.95
CA GLY A 139 6.82 -5.55 3.29
C GLY A 139 6.75 -6.13 1.88
N PRO A 140 7.67 -5.76 0.97
CA PRO A 140 7.69 -6.34 -0.36
C PRO A 140 7.93 -7.85 -0.34
N ALA A 141 8.74 -8.34 0.57
CA ALA A 141 8.99 -9.77 0.69
C ALA A 141 7.72 -10.53 1.10
N SER A 142 6.90 -9.94 1.96
CA SER A 142 5.64 -10.58 2.36
C SER A 142 4.61 -10.59 1.24
N LEU A 143 4.74 -9.74 0.23
CA LEU A 143 3.92 -9.77 -0.97
C LEU A 143 4.41 -10.86 -1.95
N SER A 144 5.58 -11.34 -1.75
CA SER A 144 6.15 -12.40 -2.58
C SER A 144 5.70 -13.76 -2.09
#